data_54e60806c9f9b23d843a25b1161ac0c2
#
_entry.id   54e60806c9f9b23d843a25b1161ac0c2
#
_cell.length_a   1.000
_cell.length_b   1.000
_cell.length_c   1.000
_cell.angle_alpha   90.00
_cell.angle_beta   90.00
_cell.angle_gamma   90.00
#
_symmetry.space_group_name_H-M   'P 1'
#
loop_
_entity.id
_entity.type
_entity.pdbx_description
1 polymer ?
#
loop_
_entity_poly.entity_id
_entity_poly.type
_entity_poly.pdbx_seq_one_letter_code
_entity_poly.pdbx_strand_id
1 'polypeptide(L)'
;MFDFIFWSLTCVLMIVGLAGTVLPLLPGQIIVMAAAVLHYFTLGADSSPGWTGYIIMGLLLALSYLLEYAASALGTKKFGGSKAGMAGALIGGVVGLFFGFIGIIAGPILGALFAELVIAGREWRESGKAATGAFIGFILGMVGKFGCTVAMIGVFFVAAINR
;
A
#
# COMPACT_ATOMS: atom_id res chain seq x y z
N MET A 1 -8.75 -2.00 34.16
CA MET A 1 -8.52 -3.36 33.61
C MET A 1 -8.99 -3.46 32.16
N PHE A 2 -10.18 -2.97 31.82
CA PHE A 2 -10.68 -2.95 30.44
C PHE A 2 -9.81 -2.11 29.51
N ASP A 3 -9.44 -0.91 29.90
CA ASP A 3 -8.62 -0.01 29.06
C ASP A 3 -7.28 -0.64 28.71
N PHE A 4 -6.64 -1.32 29.66
CA PHE A 4 -5.37 -2.01 29.42
C PHE A 4 -5.51 -3.13 28.37
N ILE A 5 -6.62 -3.87 28.39
CA ILE A 5 -6.90 -4.93 27.42
C ILE A 5 -7.07 -4.34 26.01
N PHE A 6 -7.84 -3.24 25.87
CA PHE A 6 -8.07 -2.61 24.57
C PHE A 6 -6.83 -1.90 24.02
N TRP A 7 -6.02 -1.28 24.88
CA TRP A 7 -4.72 -0.75 24.47
C TRP A 7 -3.80 -1.86 23.96
N SER A 8 -3.73 -2.98 24.69
CA SER A 8 -2.93 -4.14 24.28
C SER A 8 -3.42 -4.72 22.96
N LEU A 9 -4.74 -4.84 22.76
CA LEU A 9 -5.33 -5.31 21.52
C LEU A 9 -4.98 -4.39 20.35
N THR A 10 -5.07 -3.07 20.55
CA THR A 10 -4.71 -2.08 19.52
C THR A 10 -3.24 -2.19 19.13
N CYS A 11 -2.34 -2.31 20.11
CA CYS A 11 -0.90 -2.51 19.87
C CYS A 11 -0.64 -3.80 19.06
N VAL A 12 -1.27 -4.90 19.44
CA VAL A 12 -1.12 -6.18 18.73
C VAL A 12 -1.62 -6.06 17.30
N LEU A 13 -2.79 -5.46 17.08
CA LEU A 13 -3.34 -5.25 15.73
C LEU A 13 -2.45 -4.33 14.88
N MET A 14 -1.83 -3.30 15.47
CA MET A 14 -0.88 -2.43 14.77
C MET A 14 0.41 -3.16 14.40
N ILE A 15 0.92 -4.02 15.27
CA ILE A 15 2.09 -4.87 14.97
C ILE A 15 1.73 -5.86 13.84
N VAL A 16 0.57 -6.51 13.91
CA VAL A 16 0.07 -7.40 12.85
C VAL A 16 -0.10 -6.63 11.54
N GLY A 17 -0.64 -5.42 11.59
CA GLY A 17 -0.76 -4.56 10.43
C GLY A 17 0.60 -4.17 9.84
N LEU A 18 1.57 -3.82 10.68
CA LEU A 18 2.93 -3.53 10.22
C LEU A 18 3.58 -4.75 9.57
N ALA A 19 3.48 -5.93 10.18
CA ALA A 19 3.95 -7.18 9.60
C ALA A 19 3.23 -7.49 8.28
N GLY A 20 1.92 -7.23 8.21
CA GLY A 20 1.10 -7.39 7.01
C GLY A 20 1.48 -6.47 5.85
N THR A 21 2.17 -5.34 6.10
CA THR A 21 2.69 -4.50 5.00
C THR A 21 3.91 -5.10 4.32
N VAL A 22 4.66 -5.93 5.02
CA VAL A 22 5.82 -6.67 4.48
C VAL A 22 5.35 -7.97 3.82
N LEU A 23 4.34 -8.60 4.40
CA LEU A 23 3.72 -9.80 3.83
C LEU A 23 2.57 -9.36 2.92
N PRO A 24 2.71 -9.49 1.59
CA PRO A 24 1.70 -8.98 0.65
C PRO A 24 0.35 -9.74 0.70
N LEU A 25 0.21 -10.69 1.62
CA LEU A 25 -1.02 -11.45 1.91
C LEU A 25 -2.07 -10.65 2.69
N LEU A 26 -1.65 -9.67 3.50
CA LEU A 26 -2.54 -8.93 4.38
C LEU A 26 -2.56 -7.45 4.00
N PRO A 27 -3.72 -6.80 3.98
CA PRO A 27 -3.82 -5.36 3.77
C PRO A 27 -3.37 -4.59 5.04
N GLY A 28 -2.06 -4.68 5.38
CA GLY A 28 -1.51 -4.26 6.66
C GLY A 28 -1.88 -2.85 7.07
N GLN A 29 -1.88 -1.89 6.15
CA GLN A 29 -2.27 -0.51 6.44
C GLN A 29 -3.76 -0.35 6.75
N ILE A 30 -4.61 -1.17 6.10
CA ILE A 30 -6.05 -1.19 6.40
C ILE A 30 -6.25 -1.76 7.81
N ILE A 31 -5.45 -2.77 8.21
CA ILE A 31 -5.49 -3.31 9.57
C ILE A 31 -5.08 -2.24 10.59
N VAL A 32 -4.04 -1.46 10.33
CA VAL A 32 -3.62 -0.34 11.20
C VAL A 32 -4.73 0.71 11.32
N MET A 33 -5.36 1.08 10.20
CA MET A 33 -6.48 2.01 10.21
C MET A 33 -7.68 1.43 10.98
N ALA A 34 -8.03 0.17 10.73
CA ALA A 34 -9.12 -0.51 11.43
C ALA A 34 -8.85 -0.61 12.95
N ALA A 35 -7.61 -0.89 13.34
CA ALA A 35 -7.20 -0.90 14.75
C ALA A 35 -7.40 0.46 15.42
N ALA A 36 -7.04 1.56 14.74
CA ALA A 36 -7.25 2.91 15.22
C ALA A 36 -8.75 3.26 15.36
N VAL A 37 -9.56 2.85 14.38
CA VAL A 37 -11.01 3.06 14.42
C VAL A 37 -11.65 2.21 15.53
N LEU A 38 -11.24 0.95 15.69
CA LEU A 38 -11.72 0.09 16.78
C LEU A 38 -11.39 0.69 18.15
N HIS A 39 -10.18 1.24 18.30
CA HIS A 39 -9.75 1.92 19.52
C HIS A 39 -10.69 3.08 19.89
N TYR A 40 -11.10 3.88 18.91
CA TYR A 40 -12.05 4.96 19.11
C TYR A 40 -13.41 4.46 19.65
N PHE A 41 -13.94 3.38 19.09
CA PHE A 41 -15.23 2.82 19.53
C PHE A 41 -15.18 2.15 20.90
N THR A 42 -14.00 1.69 21.33
CA THR A 42 -13.85 0.97 22.59
C THR A 42 -13.45 1.88 23.76
N LEU A 43 -12.55 2.84 23.53
CA LEU A 43 -11.98 3.70 24.58
C LEU A 43 -12.42 5.17 24.45
N GLY A 44 -13.17 5.52 23.41
CA GLY A 44 -13.73 6.85 23.23
C GLY A 44 -12.79 7.87 22.59
N ALA A 45 -13.30 9.08 22.48
CA ALA A 45 -12.62 10.17 21.76
C ALA A 45 -11.38 10.70 22.50
N ASP A 46 -11.38 10.63 23.82
CA ASP A 46 -10.31 11.20 24.67
C ASP A 46 -9.01 10.39 24.58
N SER A 47 -9.10 9.10 24.29
CA SER A 47 -7.94 8.21 24.12
C SER A 47 -7.56 7.98 22.65
N SER A 48 -8.18 8.69 21.73
CA SER A 48 -8.06 8.43 20.27
C SER A 48 -7.41 9.60 19.53
N PRO A 49 -6.84 9.40 18.32
CA PRO A 49 -6.09 10.42 17.58
C PRO A 49 -6.89 11.68 17.19
N GLY A 50 -8.22 11.68 17.36
CA GLY A 50 -9.08 12.76 16.90
C GLY A 50 -9.16 12.88 15.38
N TRP A 51 -10.03 13.77 14.90
CA TRP A 51 -10.28 13.93 13.47
C TRP A 51 -9.01 14.24 12.66
N THR A 52 -8.13 15.11 13.20
CA THR A 52 -6.87 15.46 12.53
C THR A 52 -5.95 14.25 12.37
N GLY A 53 -5.83 13.41 13.40
CA GLY A 53 -5.04 12.19 13.34
C GLY A 53 -5.58 11.20 12.31
N TYR A 54 -6.89 10.98 12.28
CA TYR A 54 -7.53 10.12 11.27
C TYR A 54 -7.37 10.62 9.84
N ILE A 55 -7.48 11.95 9.62
CA ILE A 55 -7.23 12.54 8.30
C ILE A 55 -5.78 12.32 7.86
N ILE A 56 -4.81 12.57 8.74
CA ILE A 56 -3.39 12.34 8.43
C ILE A 56 -3.13 10.86 8.12
N MET A 57 -3.67 9.94 8.93
CA MET A 57 -3.55 8.50 8.68
C MET A 57 -4.18 8.10 7.34
N GLY A 58 -5.35 8.66 7.00
CA GLY A 58 -6.01 8.44 5.71
C GLY A 58 -5.21 8.96 4.53
N LEU A 59 -4.59 10.14 4.66
CA LEU A 59 -3.70 10.70 3.64
C LEU A 59 -2.43 9.85 3.47
N LEU A 60 -1.84 9.37 4.55
CA LEU A 60 -0.69 8.46 4.49
C LEU A 60 -1.05 7.13 3.83
N LEU A 61 -2.24 6.61 4.10
CA LEU A 61 -2.77 5.42 3.45
C LEU A 61 -2.89 5.64 1.93
N ALA A 62 -3.54 6.71 1.51
CA ALA A 62 -3.69 7.05 0.10
C ALA A 62 -2.33 7.28 -0.59
N LEU A 63 -1.44 8.03 0.07
CA LEU A 63 -0.09 8.29 -0.42
C LEU A 63 0.71 7.01 -0.63
N SER A 64 0.60 6.04 0.28
CA SER A 64 1.33 4.79 0.16
C SER A 64 0.93 3.97 -1.05
N TYR A 65 -0.36 3.89 -1.35
CA TYR A 65 -0.85 3.22 -2.58
C TYR A 65 -0.39 3.96 -3.84
N LEU A 66 -0.46 5.31 -3.81
CA LEU A 66 0.03 6.13 -4.92
C LEU A 66 1.52 5.88 -5.18
N LEU A 67 2.35 5.85 -4.13
CA LEU A 67 3.79 5.58 -4.24
C LEU A 67 4.07 4.17 -4.78
N GLU A 68 3.33 3.16 -4.33
CA GLU A 68 3.50 1.77 -4.78
C GLU A 68 3.24 1.64 -6.28
N TYR A 69 2.14 2.20 -6.78
CA TYR A 69 1.81 2.13 -8.21
C TYR A 69 2.69 3.05 -9.06
N ALA A 70 3.01 4.25 -8.56
CA ALA A 70 3.94 5.15 -9.24
C ALA A 70 5.34 4.52 -9.36
N ALA A 71 5.82 3.85 -8.31
CA ALA A 71 7.10 3.14 -8.34
C ALA A 71 7.10 2.01 -9.39
N SER A 72 6.01 1.25 -9.51
CA SER A 72 5.86 0.21 -10.54
C SER A 72 5.89 0.80 -11.96
N ALA A 73 5.17 1.90 -12.20
CA ALA A 73 5.17 2.58 -13.50
C ALA A 73 6.55 3.18 -13.84
N LEU A 74 7.22 3.79 -12.86
CA LEU A 74 8.58 4.32 -13.04
C LEU A 74 9.59 3.20 -13.26
N GLY A 75 9.43 2.08 -12.58
CA GLY A 75 10.21 0.87 -12.80
C GLY A 75 10.07 0.39 -14.25
N THR A 76 8.85 0.28 -14.76
CA THR A 76 8.56 -0.04 -16.16
C THR A 76 9.33 0.88 -17.11
N LYS A 77 9.26 2.20 -16.89
CA LYS A 77 9.98 3.20 -17.70
C LYS A 77 11.50 3.02 -17.65
N LYS A 78 12.05 2.82 -16.45
CA LYS A 78 13.52 2.67 -16.25
C LYS A 78 14.08 1.46 -16.97
N PHE A 79 13.29 0.41 -17.14
CA PHE A 79 13.67 -0.80 -17.87
C PHE A 79 13.30 -0.76 -19.37
N GLY A 80 13.08 0.46 -19.90
CA GLY A 80 12.88 0.69 -21.32
C GLY A 80 11.42 0.53 -21.77
N GLY A 81 10.46 0.46 -20.85
CA GLY A 81 9.04 0.41 -21.16
C GLY A 81 8.55 1.71 -21.80
N SER A 82 7.51 1.57 -22.62
CA SER A 82 6.84 2.69 -23.29
C SER A 82 5.85 3.41 -22.34
N LYS A 83 5.27 4.51 -22.81
CA LYS A 83 4.17 5.16 -22.09
C LYS A 83 2.94 4.23 -21.95
N ALA A 84 2.72 3.38 -22.95
CA ALA A 84 1.64 2.38 -22.90
C ALA A 84 1.91 1.35 -21.79
N GLY A 85 3.16 0.83 -21.66
CA GLY A 85 3.55 -0.08 -20.60
C GLY A 85 3.42 0.53 -19.20
N MET A 86 3.79 1.81 -19.04
CA MET A 86 3.58 2.54 -17.78
C MET A 86 2.09 2.65 -17.42
N ALA A 87 1.26 3.05 -18.38
CA ALA A 87 -0.19 3.12 -18.19
C ALA A 87 -0.77 1.74 -17.90
N GLY A 88 -0.29 0.71 -18.61
CA GLY A 88 -0.67 -0.68 -18.38
C GLY A 88 -0.33 -1.17 -16.97
N ALA A 89 0.86 -0.81 -16.43
CA ALA A 89 1.22 -1.12 -15.05
C ALA A 89 0.28 -0.47 -14.04
N LEU A 90 -0.07 0.80 -14.24
CA LEU A 90 -1.01 1.53 -13.37
C LEU A 90 -2.41 0.93 -13.42
N ILE A 91 -2.97 0.76 -14.62
CA ILE A 91 -4.31 0.21 -14.81
C ILE A 91 -4.37 -1.23 -14.32
N GLY A 92 -3.38 -2.04 -14.67
CA GLY A 92 -3.26 -3.42 -14.20
C GLY A 92 -3.16 -3.51 -12.68
N GLY A 93 -2.45 -2.59 -12.03
CA GLY A 93 -2.39 -2.48 -10.58
C GLY A 93 -3.77 -2.21 -9.97
N VAL A 94 -4.51 -1.23 -10.49
CA VAL A 94 -5.87 -0.91 -10.03
C VAL A 94 -6.83 -2.08 -10.26
N VAL A 95 -6.82 -2.67 -11.46
CA VAL A 95 -7.64 -3.85 -11.78
C VAL A 95 -7.25 -5.04 -10.90
N GLY A 96 -5.95 -5.21 -10.64
CA GLY A 96 -5.43 -6.27 -9.78
C GLY A 96 -5.97 -6.24 -8.35
N LEU A 97 -6.37 -5.07 -7.82
CA LEU A 97 -6.99 -4.96 -6.49
C LEU A 97 -8.25 -5.83 -6.36
N PHE A 98 -9.01 -6.00 -7.43
CA PHE A 98 -10.24 -6.80 -7.44
C PHE A 98 -9.99 -8.32 -7.45
N PHE A 99 -8.77 -8.74 -7.77
CA PHE A 99 -8.35 -10.15 -7.80
C PHE A 99 -7.56 -10.57 -6.54
N GLY A 100 -7.63 -9.74 -5.50
CA GLY A 100 -6.98 -10.02 -4.21
C GLY A 100 -5.45 -10.03 -4.31
N PHE A 101 -4.81 -10.82 -3.44
CA PHE A 101 -3.36 -10.84 -3.29
C PHE A 101 -2.58 -11.13 -4.58
N ILE A 102 -2.99 -12.14 -5.33
CA ILE A 102 -2.34 -12.50 -6.60
C ILE A 102 -2.48 -11.37 -7.60
N GLY A 103 -3.65 -10.72 -7.67
CA GLY A 103 -3.92 -9.60 -8.56
C GLY A 103 -3.10 -8.36 -8.23
N ILE A 104 -2.85 -8.06 -6.97
CA ILE A 104 -2.04 -6.91 -6.54
C ILE A 104 -0.61 -7.01 -7.08
N ILE A 105 -0.03 -8.20 -7.07
CA ILE A 105 1.34 -8.44 -7.59
C ILE A 105 1.32 -8.61 -9.10
N ALA A 106 0.46 -9.47 -9.61
CA ALA A 106 0.42 -9.81 -11.03
C ALA A 106 -0.14 -8.68 -11.88
N GLY A 107 -1.05 -7.87 -11.35
CA GLY A 107 -1.74 -6.81 -12.07
C GLY A 107 -0.79 -5.82 -12.75
N PRO A 108 0.12 -5.15 -12.03
CA PRO A 108 1.07 -4.22 -12.63
C PRO A 108 1.99 -4.90 -13.67
N ILE A 109 2.42 -6.14 -13.40
CA ILE A 109 3.33 -6.89 -14.26
C ILE A 109 2.64 -7.28 -15.55
N LEU A 110 1.48 -7.93 -15.45
CA LEU A 110 0.68 -8.36 -16.61
C LEU A 110 0.12 -7.18 -17.38
N GLY A 111 -0.28 -6.11 -16.67
CA GLY A 111 -0.74 -4.87 -17.29
C GLY A 111 0.36 -4.19 -18.11
N ALA A 112 1.59 -4.11 -17.58
CA ALA A 112 2.72 -3.59 -18.33
C ALA A 112 3.03 -4.46 -19.55
N LEU A 113 3.11 -5.79 -19.36
CA LEU A 113 3.39 -6.76 -20.42
C LEU A 113 2.37 -6.68 -21.54
N PHE A 114 1.09 -6.72 -21.20
CA PHE A 114 -0.01 -6.66 -22.16
C PHE A 114 -0.01 -5.35 -22.97
N ALA A 115 0.17 -4.21 -22.27
CA ALA A 115 0.18 -2.92 -22.93
C ALA A 115 1.38 -2.75 -23.87
N GLU A 116 2.55 -3.29 -23.51
CA GLU A 116 3.73 -3.28 -24.38
C GLU A 116 3.52 -4.15 -25.63
N LEU A 117 2.97 -5.35 -25.47
CA LEU A 117 2.73 -6.27 -26.58
C LEU A 117 1.62 -5.79 -27.52
N VAL A 118 0.46 -5.41 -26.94
CA VAL A 118 -0.76 -5.18 -27.71
C VAL A 118 -0.90 -3.73 -28.15
N ILE A 119 -0.58 -2.78 -27.26
CA ILE A 119 -0.79 -1.34 -27.53
C ILE A 119 0.45 -0.72 -28.15
N ALA A 120 1.65 -1.04 -27.63
CA ALA A 120 2.90 -0.50 -28.16
C ALA A 120 3.49 -1.32 -29.31
N GLY A 121 2.97 -2.53 -29.58
CA GLY A 121 3.43 -3.40 -30.66
C GLY A 121 4.89 -3.85 -30.52
N ARG A 122 5.39 -3.94 -29.30
CA ARG A 122 6.79 -4.31 -29.04
C ARG A 122 7.00 -5.81 -29.04
N GLU A 123 8.26 -6.20 -29.28
CA GLU A 123 8.65 -7.60 -29.21
C GLU A 123 8.53 -8.16 -27.80
N TRP A 124 8.30 -9.47 -27.68
CA TRP A 124 8.17 -10.18 -26.42
C TRP A 124 9.33 -9.92 -25.44
N ARG A 125 10.56 -9.85 -25.96
CA ARG A 125 11.76 -9.63 -25.15
C ARG A 125 11.80 -8.23 -24.51
N GLU A 126 11.38 -7.21 -25.23
CA GLU A 126 11.30 -5.83 -24.74
C GLU A 126 10.17 -5.66 -23.75
N SER A 127 9.02 -6.25 -24.05
CA SER A 127 7.85 -6.26 -23.16
C SER A 127 8.15 -6.99 -21.85
N GLY A 128 8.91 -8.07 -21.90
CA GLY A 128 9.38 -8.78 -20.72
C GLY A 128 10.30 -7.92 -19.82
N LYS A 129 11.18 -7.09 -20.40
CA LYS A 129 12.00 -6.13 -19.64
C LYS A 129 11.14 -5.10 -18.95
N ALA A 130 10.13 -4.55 -19.62
CA ALA A 130 9.20 -3.59 -19.05
C ALA A 130 8.41 -4.20 -17.88
N ALA A 131 7.93 -5.43 -18.02
CA ALA A 131 7.25 -6.18 -16.97
C ALA A 131 8.17 -6.44 -15.75
N THR A 132 9.43 -6.79 -15.99
CA THR A 132 10.44 -6.94 -14.92
C THR A 132 10.66 -5.60 -14.21
N GLY A 133 10.69 -4.50 -14.95
CA GLY A 133 10.76 -3.16 -14.39
C GLY A 133 9.56 -2.82 -13.50
N ALA A 134 8.35 -3.20 -13.93
CA ALA A 134 7.14 -3.06 -13.14
C ALA A 134 7.24 -3.82 -11.81
N PHE A 135 7.75 -5.05 -11.84
CA PHE A 135 7.93 -5.88 -10.66
C PHE A 135 8.96 -5.28 -9.67
N ILE A 136 10.11 -4.86 -10.18
CA ILE A 136 11.14 -4.23 -9.34
C ILE A 136 10.62 -2.92 -8.74
N GLY A 137 9.92 -2.10 -9.53
CA GLY A 137 9.28 -0.88 -9.07
C GLY A 137 8.24 -1.16 -7.99
N PHE A 138 7.45 -2.22 -8.15
CA PHE A 138 6.48 -2.66 -7.14
C PHE A 138 7.15 -3.04 -5.82
N ILE A 139 8.25 -3.81 -5.85
CA ILE A 139 9.03 -4.15 -4.65
C ILE A 139 9.57 -2.88 -3.95
N LEU A 140 10.09 -1.91 -4.72
CA LEU A 140 10.55 -0.64 -4.17
C LEU A 140 9.40 0.18 -3.56
N GLY A 141 8.22 0.13 -4.17
CA GLY A 141 7.00 0.74 -3.65
C GLY A 141 6.60 0.18 -2.27
N MET A 142 6.81 -1.12 -2.04
CA MET A 142 6.57 -1.74 -0.74
C MET A 142 7.42 -1.13 0.39
N VAL A 143 8.65 -0.71 0.10
CA VAL A 143 9.51 -0.02 1.08
C VAL A 143 8.89 1.32 1.48
N GLY A 144 8.38 2.08 0.51
CA GLY A 144 7.65 3.33 0.78
C GLY A 144 6.38 3.09 1.61
N LYS A 145 5.65 2.03 1.29
CA LYS A 145 4.46 1.59 2.02
C LYS A 145 4.77 1.27 3.48
N PHE A 146 5.87 0.56 3.75
CA PHE A 146 6.33 0.28 5.11
C PHE A 146 6.61 1.58 5.88
N GLY A 147 7.31 2.55 5.27
CA GLY A 147 7.56 3.86 5.88
C GLY A 147 6.26 4.62 6.22
N CYS A 148 5.29 4.63 5.30
CA CYS A 148 3.98 5.23 5.55
C CYS A 148 3.23 4.54 6.70
N THR A 149 3.34 3.20 6.82
CA THR A 149 2.70 2.44 7.91
C THR A 149 3.31 2.79 9.27
N VAL A 150 4.63 2.88 9.35
CA VAL A 150 5.32 3.32 10.57
C VAL A 150 4.89 4.74 10.94
N ALA A 151 4.79 5.65 9.96
CA ALA A 151 4.29 7.00 10.19
C ALA A 151 2.84 7.02 10.68
N MET A 152 1.94 6.17 10.13
CA MET A 152 0.55 6.05 10.60
C MET A 152 0.49 5.61 12.06
N ILE A 153 1.28 4.61 12.45
CA ILE A 153 1.38 4.14 13.84
C ILE A 153 1.91 5.26 14.74
N GLY A 154 2.95 5.98 14.29
CA GLY A 154 3.49 7.13 15.01
C GLY A 154 2.46 8.24 15.23
N VAL A 155 1.71 8.60 14.19
CA VAL A 155 0.61 9.59 14.28
C VAL A 155 -0.45 9.14 15.28
N PHE A 156 -0.83 7.85 15.26
CA PHE A 156 -1.78 7.31 16.22
C PHE A 156 -1.31 7.51 17.65
N PHE A 157 -0.09 7.04 18.00
CA PHE A 157 0.41 7.12 19.36
C PHE A 157 0.64 8.57 19.82
N VAL A 158 1.25 9.40 18.99
CA VAL A 158 1.49 10.82 19.33
C VAL A 158 0.17 11.55 19.54
N ALA A 159 -0.82 11.32 18.70
CA ALA A 159 -2.11 12.01 18.82
C ALA A 159 -2.98 11.46 19.97
N ALA A 160 -2.88 10.17 20.27
CA ALA A 160 -3.63 9.55 21.37
C ALA A 160 -3.06 9.91 22.76
N ILE A 161 -1.72 10.05 22.87
CA ILE A 161 -1.06 10.38 24.16
C ILE A 161 -1.18 11.89 24.47
N ASN A 162 -1.23 12.75 23.46
CA ASN A 162 -1.28 14.20 23.64
C ASN A 162 -2.73 14.75 23.85
N ARG A 163 -3.69 13.90 24.06
CA ARG A 163 -5.07 14.23 24.39
C ARG A 163 -5.42 13.85 25.81
#